data_59fc64e738ec9fb3f94ff4690fec49db
#
_entry.id   59fc64e738ec9fb3f94ff4690fec49db
#
_cell.length_a   1.000
_cell.length_b   1.000
_cell.length_c   1.000
_cell.angle_alpha   90.00
_cell.angle_beta   90.00
_cell.angle_gamma   90.00
#
_symmetry.space_group_name_H-M   'P 1'
#
loop_
_entity.id
_entity.type
_entity.pdbx_description
1 polymer ?
#
loop_
_entity_poly.entity_id
_entity_poly.type
_entity_poly.pdbx_seq_one_letter_code
_entity_poly.pdbx_strand_id
1 'polypeptide(L)'
;MFRKFNLLLLLTLILLPALTACQPPEVLARGGTLQLGLVTENYVEVSIALQRSQNDTYTLTATFTPLEAGLHLYSKNIPPTGVDGLGRPTLLTLPADSALVQVGETMESQPTQDPFEGPSELRVYPEGPVTLSIPVLLPDGQDWLDQQVLVTYMACSDRGCRAPVENKSIPIRIPTTGMLQ
;
A
#
# COMPACT_ATOMS: atom_id res chain seq x y z
N MET A 1 -14.21 -25.78 -75.23
CA MET A 1 -15.35 -25.51 -74.31
C MET A 1 -14.92 -25.76 -72.91
N PHE A 2 -14.17 -24.78 -72.29
CA PHE A 2 -13.86 -24.84 -70.86
C PHE A 2 -13.94 -23.46 -70.28
N ARG A 3 -14.80 -23.33 -69.29
CA ARG A 3 -15.25 -22.14 -68.56
C ARG A 3 -14.09 -21.48 -67.80
N LYS A 4 -13.83 -20.23 -68.13
CA LYS A 4 -13.08 -19.31 -67.30
C LYS A 4 -13.91 -19.01 -66.05
N PHE A 5 -13.58 -19.63 -64.93
CA PHE A 5 -14.23 -19.38 -63.65
C PHE A 5 -13.41 -18.38 -62.82
N ASN A 6 -14.08 -17.36 -62.46
CA ASN A 6 -13.65 -16.15 -61.78
C ASN A 6 -12.65 -16.35 -60.64
N LEU A 7 -11.48 -15.79 -60.82
CA LEU A 7 -10.45 -15.54 -59.80
C LEU A 7 -10.50 -14.09 -59.31
N LEU A 8 -11.70 -13.57 -59.05
CA LEU A 8 -11.87 -12.17 -58.66
C LEU A 8 -12.63 -12.00 -57.35
N LEU A 9 -12.72 -13.05 -56.51
CA LEU A 9 -13.55 -13.01 -55.30
C LEU A 9 -12.76 -13.33 -54.01
N LEU A 10 -11.46 -13.07 -53.97
CA LEU A 10 -10.67 -13.44 -52.79
C LEU A 10 -9.70 -12.36 -52.31
N LEU A 11 -9.98 -11.09 -52.57
CA LEU A 11 -9.13 -10.00 -52.10
C LEU A 11 -9.86 -8.88 -51.36
N THR A 12 -10.95 -9.21 -50.66
CA THR A 12 -11.56 -8.30 -49.70
C THR A 12 -11.42 -8.85 -48.28
N LEU A 13 -10.24 -9.33 -47.92
CA LEU A 13 -9.94 -9.68 -46.53
C LEU A 13 -9.38 -8.46 -45.81
N ILE A 14 -10.27 -7.61 -45.35
CA ILE A 14 -10.37 -7.09 -44.01
C ILE A 14 -9.04 -6.52 -43.49
N LEU A 15 -8.78 -5.27 -43.85
CA LEU A 15 -8.02 -4.36 -43.00
C LEU A 15 -9.00 -3.78 -41.95
N LEU A 16 -9.31 -4.56 -40.89
CA LEU A 16 -9.86 -3.98 -39.67
C LEU A 16 -8.72 -3.21 -39.01
N PRO A 17 -8.78 -1.87 -38.91
CA PRO A 17 -7.88 -1.16 -38.03
C PRO A 17 -8.18 -1.65 -36.62
N ALA A 18 -7.22 -2.27 -35.96
CA ALA A 18 -7.23 -2.44 -34.52
C ALA A 18 -7.24 -1.04 -33.92
N LEU A 19 -8.42 -0.52 -33.65
CA LEU A 19 -8.62 0.61 -32.74
C LEU A 19 -8.17 0.11 -31.36
N THR A 20 -6.89 0.16 -31.11
CA THR A 20 -6.35 0.21 -29.75
C THR A 20 -6.88 1.51 -29.17
N ALA A 21 -8.10 1.43 -28.61
CA ALA A 21 -8.61 2.48 -27.75
C ALA A 21 -7.57 2.66 -26.65
N CYS A 22 -6.86 3.79 -26.63
CA CYS A 22 -6.18 4.27 -25.44
C CYS A 22 -7.27 4.45 -24.38
N GLN A 23 -7.50 3.40 -23.59
CA GLN A 23 -8.30 3.54 -22.38
C GLN A 23 -7.50 4.49 -21.49
N PRO A 24 -8.11 5.60 -21.04
CA PRO A 24 -7.48 6.41 -20.02
C PRO A 24 -7.14 5.50 -18.84
N PRO A 25 -5.99 5.70 -18.18
CA PRO A 25 -5.64 4.87 -17.04
C PRO A 25 -6.80 4.93 -16.05
N GLU A 26 -7.34 3.76 -15.72
CA GLU A 26 -8.38 3.63 -14.69
C GLU A 26 -7.73 4.04 -13.36
N VAL A 27 -7.96 5.28 -12.95
CA VAL A 27 -7.20 5.91 -11.87
C VAL A 27 -7.41 5.17 -10.55
N LEU A 28 -8.64 4.86 -10.19
CA LEU A 28 -9.02 4.03 -9.05
C LEU A 28 -10.52 3.77 -9.09
N ALA A 29 -10.92 2.59 -9.54
CA ALA A 29 -12.32 2.19 -9.56
C ALA A 29 -12.90 2.09 -8.15
N ARG A 30 -14.23 2.20 -8.04
CA ARG A 30 -14.94 1.91 -6.78
C ARG A 30 -14.72 0.46 -6.37
N GLY A 31 -14.37 0.24 -5.10
CA GLY A 31 -13.94 -1.07 -4.58
C GLY A 31 -12.54 -1.48 -5.01
N GLY A 32 -11.80 -0.60 -5.71
CA GLY A 32 -10.46 -0.86 -6.19
C GLY A 32 -9.35 -0.48 -5.21
N THR A 33 -8.13 -0.91 -5.55
CA THR A 33 -6.90 -0.60 -4.82
C THR A 33 -5.85 -0.08 -5.79
N LEU A 34 -5.24 1.03 -5.45
CA LEU A 34 -4.15 1.65 -6.19
C LEU A 34 -2.85 1.49 -5.41
N GLN A 35 -1.87 0.82 -6.00
CA GLN A 35 -0.52 0.72 -5.42
C GLN A 35 0.20 2.06 -5.56
N LEU A 36 0.69 2.61 -4.46
CA LEU A 36 1.32 3.93 -4.39
C LEU A 36 2.83 3.89 -4.21
N GLY A 37 3.34 2.88 -3.50
CA GLY A 37 4.76 2.78 -3.21
C GLY A 37 5.15 1.43 -2.66
N LEU A 38 6.45 1.12 -2.80
CA LEU A 38 7.06 -0.10 -2.28
C LEU A 38 8.50 0.22 -1.85
N VAL A 39 8.88 -0.19 -0.66
CA VAL A 39 10.26 -0.05 -0.15
C VAL A 39 10.63 -1.29 0.65
N THR A 40 11.90 -1.66 0.59
CA THR A 40 12.46 -2.74 1.43
C THR A 40 13.63 -2.19 2.23
N GLU A 41 13.55 -2.33 3.54
CA GLU A 41 14.64 -1.93 4.44
C GLU A 41 14.63 -2.83 5.69
N ASN A 42 15.81 -3.18 6.19
CA ASN A 42 16.00 -4.01 7.38
C ASN A 42 15.16 -5.29 7.40
N TYR A 43 15.10 -5.99 6.25
CA TYR A 43 14.37 -7.25 6.04
C TYR A 43 12.84 -7.13 6.20
N VAL A 44 12.29 -5.95 6.02
CA VAL A 44 10.85 -5.74 5.91
C VAL A 44 10.54 -5.02 4.61
N GLU A 45 9.63 -5.58 3.83
CA GLU A 45 9.03 -4.91 2.69
C GLU A 45 7.80 -4.13 3.18
N VAL A 46 7.72 -2.86 2.80
CA VAL A 46 6.57 -2.00 3.09
C VAL A 46 5.90 -1.58 1.79
N SER A 47 4.66 -1.99 1.63
CA SER A 47 3.81 -1.69 0.48
C SER A 47 2.74 -0.67 0.88
N ILE A 48 2.67 0.46 0.16
CA ILE A 48 1.69 1.53 0.40
C ILE A 48 0.63 1.47 -0.70
N ALA A 49 -0.64 1.48 -0.29
CA ALA A 49 -1.75 1.49 -1.24
C ALA A 49 -2.90 2.41 -0.79
N LEU A 50 -3.67 2.89 -1.74
CA LEU A 50 -4.93 3.61 -1.53
C LEU A 50 -6.09 2.71 -1.97
N GLN A 51 -7.03 2.49 -1.08
CA GLN A 51 -8.26 1.75 -1.35
C GLN A 51 -9.43 2.72 -1.46
N ARG A 52 -10.30 2.52 -2.45
CA ARG A 52 -11.56 3.23 -2.60
C ARG A 52 -12.71 2.25 -2.35
N SER A 53 -13.54 2.52 -1.35
CA SER A 53 -14.73 1.70 -1.08
C SER A 53 -15.81 1.91 -2.15
N GLN A 54 -16.87 1.10 -2.08
CA GLN A 54 -18.07 1.30 -2.92
C GLN A 54 -18.80 2.61 -2.61
N ASN A 55 -18.62 3.15 -1.39
CA ASN A 55 -19.27 4.38 -0.92
C ASN A 55 -18.37 5.61 -1.02
N ASP A 56 -17.32 5.55 -1.84
CA ASP A 56 -16.36 6.64 -2.07
C ASP A 56 -15.63 7.11 -0.79
N THR A 57 -15.43 6.22 0.17
CA THR A 57 -14.49 6.44 1.26
C THR A 57 -13.12 5.91 0.88
N TYR A 58 -12.07 6.54 1.37
CA TYR A 58 -10.70 6.20 1.02
C TYR A 58 -9.93 5.74 2.26
N THR A 59 -9.13 4.72 2.07
CA THR A 59 -8.28 4.17 3.12
C THR A 59 -6.86 4.05 2.60
N LEU A 60 -5.94 4.72 3.24
CA LEU A 60 -4.51 4.54 3.00
C LEU A 60 -4.00 3.37 3.84
N THR A 61 -3.30 2.44 3.21
CA THR A 61 -2.79 1.23 3.87
C THR A 61 -1.28 1.15 3.74
N ALA A 62 -0.63 0.63 4.79
CA ALA A 62 0.75 0.16 4.74
C ALA A 62 0.79 -1.29 5.18
N THR A 63 1.24 -2.19 4.30
CA THR A 63 1.48 -3.58 4.62
C THR A 63 2.97 -3.79 4.84
N PHE A 64 3.32 -4.19 6.05
CA PHE A 64 4.68 -4.51 6.49
C PHE A 64 4.85 -6.02 6.41
N THR A 65 5.73 -6.50 5.56
CA THR A 65 5.99 -7.92 5.33
C THR A 65 7.41 -8.27 5.75
N PRO A 66 7.62 -8.93 6.90
CA PRO A 66 8.91 -9.51 7.25
C PRO A 66 9.35 -10.53 6.19
N LEU A 67 10.59 -10.43 5.70
CA LEU A 67 11.11 -11.26 4.61
C LEU A 67 11.88 -12.50 5.08
N GLU A 68 12.09 -12.64 6.39
CA GLU A 68 12.72 -13.81 6.99
C GLU A 68 11.76 -14.47 7.98
N ALA A 69 11.74 -15.80 8.00
CA ALA A 69 10.97 -16.57 8.97
C ALA A 69 11.41 -16.27 10.42
N GLY A 70 10.48 -16.23 11.35
CA GLY A 70 10.70 -15.92 12.76
C GLY A 70 10.81 -14.43 13.06
N LEU A 71 10.85 -13.55 12.05
CA LEU A 71 10.76 -12.11 12.29
C LEU A 71 9.32 -11.71 12.64
N HIS A 72 9.18 -10.96 13.71
CA HIS A 72 7.93 -10.32 14.14
C HIS A 72 8.10 -8.81 14.24
N LEU A 73 6.97 -8.10 14.20
CA LEU A 73 6.89 -6.65 14.35
C LEU A 73 6.20 -6.32 15.68
N TYR A 74 6.46 -5.12 16.20
CA TYR A 74 5.87 -4.66 17.46
C TYR A 74 4.55 -3.93 17.24
N SER A 75 3.67 -4.02 18.25
CA SER A 75 2.40 -3.31 18.28
C SER A 75 2.56 -1.82 17.97
N LYS A 76 1.61 -1.27 17.24
CA LYS A 76 1.51 0.20 17.04
C LYS A 76 1.34 0.98 18.35
N ASN A 77 0.96 0.31 19.43
CA ASN A 77 0.62 0.92 20.71
C ASN A 77 1.78 0.91 21.74
N ILE A 78 2.95 0.33 21.42
CA ILE A 78 4.10 0.47 22.32
C ILE A 78 4.67 1.89 22.25
N PRO A 79 5.42 2.35 23.28
CA PRO A 79 6.03 3.68 23.26
C PRO A 79 6.93 3.89 22.03
N PRO A 80 7.10 5.13 21.54
CA PRO A 80 7.97 5.43 20.39
C PRO A 80 9.41 4.98 20.57
N THR A 81 9.92 4.98 21.79
CA THR A 81 11.27 4.53 22.14
C THR A 81 11.33 3.05 22.52
N GLY A 82 10.22 2.32 22.38
CA GLY A 82 10.07 0.95 22.86
C GLY A 82 9.85 0.85 24.37
N VAL A 83 9.85 -0.37 24.89
CA VAL A 83 9.78 -0.68 26.32
C VAL A 83 11.21 -0.94 26.79
N ASP A 84 11.68 -0.16 27.75
CA ASP A 84 13.08 -0.18 28.22
C ASP A 84 14.13 -0.07 27.09
N GLY A 85 13.77 0.69 26.04
CA GLY A 85 14.60 0.87 24.85
C GLY A 85 14.51 -0.25 23.81
N LEU A 86 13.76 -1.32 24.09
CA LEU A 86 13.55 -2.46 23.20
C LEU A 86 12.34 -2.24 22.30
N GLY A 87 12.47 -2.63 21.04
CA GLY A 87 11.40 -2.51 20.05
C GLY A 87 11.17 -1.09 19.54
N ARG A 88 10.41 -0.98 18.47
CA ARG A 88 9.82 0.27 17.95
C ARG A 88 8.41 -0.05 17.46
N PRO A 89 7.45 0.85 17.67
CA PRO A 89 6.10 0.61 17.21
C PRO A 89 6.06 0.49 15.67
N THR A 90 5.17 -0.33 15.16
CA THR A 90 4.86 -0.34 13.73
C THR A 90 3.86 0.77 13.46
N LEU A 91 4.26 1.78 12.68
CA LEU A 91 3.45 2.98 12.44
C LEU A 91 3.35 3.30 10.95
N LEU A 92 2.17 3.78 10.57
CA LEU A 92 1.91 4.53 9.34
C LEU A 92 1.37 5.90 9.76
N THR A 93 2.04 6.98 9.37
CA THR A 93 1.63 8.34 9.70
C THR A 93 1.74 9.26 8.50
N LEU A 94 0.99 10.36 8.54
CA LEU A 94 1.06 11.44 7.55
C LEU A 94 1.96 12.55 8.08
N PRO A 95 2.83 13.17 7.24
CA PRO A 95 3.51 14.40 7.61
C PRO A 95 2.52 15.51 7.97
N ALA A 96 2.96 16.48 8.77
CA ALA A 96 2.10 17.58 9.21
C ALA A 96 1.62 18.48 8.05
N ASP A 97 2.35 18.51 6.94
CA ASP A 97 2.06 19.26 5.72
C ASP A 97 1.37 18.41 4.64
N SER A 98 0.93 17.20 4.97
CA SER A 98 0.25 16.32 4.03
C SER A 98 -1.05 16.93 3.53
N ALA A 99 -1.30 16.82 2.22
CA ALA A 99 -2.61 17.16 1.64
C ALA A 99 -3.68 16.09 1.94
N LEU A 100 -3.28 14.88 2.34
CA LEU A 100 -4.20 13.88 2.88
C LEU A 100 -4.60 14.25 4.30
N VAL A 101 -5.88 14.10 4.63
CA VAL A 101 -6.39 14.35 5.98
C VAL A 101 -6.87 13.04 6.58
N GLN A 102 -6.23 12.60 7.67
CA GLN A 102 -6.72 11.46 8.44
C GLN A 102 -8.02 11.80 9.17
N VAL A 103 -9.06 10.96 9.00
CA VAL A 103 -10.40 11.19 9.56
C VAL A 103 -10.87 10.11 10.54
N GLY A 104 -9.99 9.24 10.96
CA GLY A 104 -10.29 8.15 11.89
C GLY A 104 -9.04 7.59 12.55
N GLU A 105 -9.24 6.61 13.40
CA GLU A 105 -8.14 5.90 14.06
C GLU A 105 -7.41 4.95 13.11
N THR A 106 -6.15 4.69 13.41
CA THR A 106 -5.37 3.65 12.71
C THR A 106 -5.87 2.27 13.12
N MET A 107 -6.32 1.50 12.16
CA MET A 107 -6.72 0.10 12.32
C MET A 107 -5.56 -0.83 11.98
N GLU A 108 -5.55 -2.00 12.59
CA GLU A 108 -4.57 -3.07 12.35
C GLU A 108 -5.27 -4.33 11.82
N SER A 109 -4.60 -5.07 10.94
CA SER A 109 -5.18 -6.25 10.27
C SER A 109 -5.33 -7.46 11.20
N GLN A 110 -4.62 -7.47 12.31
CA GLN A 110 -4.61 -8.57 13.27
C GLN A 110 -4.29 -8.07 14.68
N PRO A 111 -4.80 -8.73 15.73
CA PRO A 111 -4.51 -8.37 17.10
C PRO A 111 -3.07 -8.71 17.47
N THR A 112 -2.53 -7.97 18.42
CA THR A 112 -1.24 -8.25 19.02
C THR A 112 -1.33 -9.32 20.10
N GLN A 113 -0.21 -9.98 20.37
CA GLN A 113 -0.03 -10.99 21.39
C GLN A 113 1.11 -10.63 22.34
N ASP A 114 1.25 -11.36 23.44
CA ASP A 114 2.40 -11.24 24.31
C ASP A 114 3.66 -11.67 23.57
N PRO A 115 4.81 -11.03 23.85
CA PRO A 115 6.06 -11.47 23.26
C PRO A 115 6.44 -12.86 23.76
N PHE A 116 7.19 -13.62 22.96
CA PHE A 116 7.73 -14.90 23.42
C PHE A 116 8.69 -14.77 24.60
N GLU A 117 9.46 -13.69 24.60
CA GLU A 117 10.39 -13.32 25.66
C GLU A 117 10.33 -11.80 25.89
N GLY A 118 10.57 -11.37 27.13
CA GLY A 118 10.61 -9.96 27.51
C GLY A 118 9.37 -9.49 28.27
N PRO A 119 9.25 -8.18 28.50
CA PRO A 119 8.13 -7.60 29.25
C PRO A 119 6.81 -7.72 28.45
N SER A 120 5.71 -7.98 29.15
CA SER A 120 4.37 -8.15 28.53
C SER A 120 3.88 -6.90 27.80
N GLU A 121 4.40 -5.73 28.16
CA GLU A 121 4.11 -4.45 27.51
C GLU A 121 4.73 -4.35 26.11
N LEU A 122 5.73 -5.17 25.81
CA LEU A 122 6.37 -5.23 24.49
C LEU A 122 5.57 -6.09 23.51
N ARG A 123 4.28 -5.76 23.38
CA ARG A 123 3.34 -6.49 22.50
C ARG A 123 3.85 -6.63 21.08
N VAL A 124 3.65 -7.80 20.48
CA VAL A 124 4.08 -8.10 19.11
C VAL A 124 2.91 -8.54 18.24
N TYR A 125 3.03 -8.35 16.95
CA TYR A 125 2.15 -9.02 15.99
C TYR A 125 2.58 -10.48 15.79
N PRO A 126 1.65 -11.40 15.49
CA PRO A 126 1.99 -12.73 15.00
C PRO A 126 2.93 -12.66 13.78
N GLU A 127 3.66 -13.74 13.52
CA GLU A 127 4.51 -13.83 12.33
C GLU A 127 3.69 -13.59 11.05
N GLY A 128 4.31 -12.95 10.08
CA GLY A 128 3.72 -12.67 8.78
C GLY A 128 3.41 -11.19 8.54
N PRO A 129 2.69 -10.89 7.46
CA PRO A 129 2.39 -9.52 7.09
C PRO A 129 1.42 -8.84 8.07
N VAL A 130 1.69 -7.56 8.37
CA VAL A 130 0.82 -6.70 9.18
C VAL A 130 0.40 -5.51 8.33
N THR A 131 -0.89 -5.25 8.24
CA THR A 131 -1.42 -4.07 7.54
C THR A 131 -1.97 -3.07 8.55
N LEU A 132 -1.47 -1.85 8.47
CA LEU A 132 -2.06 -0.69 9.12
C LEU A 132 -2.88 0.09 8.11
N SER A 133 -4.04 0.56 8.53
CA SER A 133 -5.01 1.26 7.68
C SER A 133 -5.48 2.53 8.34
N ILE A 134 -5.44 3.65 7.63
CA ILE A 134 -5.96 4.94 8.10
C ILE A 134 -7.03 5.46 7.11
N PRO A 135 -8.24 5.78 7.58
CA PRO A 135 -9.24 6.45 6.77
C PRO A 135 -8.75 7.87 6.43
N VAL A 136 -8.84 8.25 5.17
CA VAL A 136 -8.35 9.56 4.69
C VAL A 136 -9.36 10.26 3.81
N LEU A 137 -9.31 11.60 3.83
CA LEU A 137 -9.90 12.44 2.78
C LEU A 137 -8.81 12.76 1.76
N LEU A 138 -9.18 12.65 0.49
CA LEU A 138 -8.34 13.11 -0.62
C LEU A 138 -8.49 14.62 -0.80
N PRO A 139 -7.44 15.31 -1.24
CA PRO A 139 -7.52 16.72 -1.59
C PRO A 139 -8.39 16.93 -2.84
N ASP A 140 -9.03 18.08 -2.92
CA ASP A 140 -9.74 18.51 -4.11
C ASP A 140 -8.77 18.84 -5.24
N GLY A 141 -9.22 18.64 -6.48
CA GLY A 141 -8.42 18.96 -7.67
C GLY A 141 -8.74 18.06 -8.85
N GLN A 142 -7.95 18.23 -9.92
CA GLN A 142 -8.10 17.48 -11.18
C GLN A 142 -6.79 16.78 -11.58
N ASP A 143 -5.77 16.82 -10.73
CA ASP A 143 -4.43 16.33 -11.02
C ASP A 143 -3.94 15.33 -9.97
N TRP A 144 -2.84 14.65 -10.30
CA TRP A 144 -2.07 13.88 -9.36
C TRP A 144 -1.24 14.77 -8.47
N LEU A 145 -1.12 14.42 -7.19
CA LEU A 145 -0.26 15.12 -6.23
C LEU A 145 0.85 14.21 -5.72
N ASP A 146 2.06 14.74 -5.71
CA ASP A 146 3.19 14.10 -5.05
C ASP A 146 3.10 14.37 -3.55
N GLN A 147 3.12 13.32 -2.76
CA GLN A 147 2.97 13.31 -1.31
C GLN A 147 3.99 12.38 -0.68
N GLN A 148 3.99 12.30 0.63
CA GLN A 148 4.82 11.38 1.40
C GLN A 148 3.98 10.74 2.51
N VAL A 149 4.37 9.54 2.89
CA VAL A 149 3.95 8.89 4.12
C VAL A 149 5.18 8.57 4.96
N LEU A 150 5.01 8.50 6.26
CA LEU A 150 6.09 8.12 7.18
C LEU A 150 5.78 6.76 7.78
N VAL A 151 6.81 5.91 7.82
CA VAL A 151 6.70 4.60 8.46
C VAL A 151 7.78 4.44 9.53
N THR A 152 7.41 3.78 10.61
CA THR A 152 8.31 3.36 11.68
C THR A 152 8.09 1.89 11.95
N TYR A 153 9.14 1.12 12.14
CA TYR A 153 9.06 -0.28 12.55
C TYR A 153 10.43 -0.80 13.03
N MET A 154 10.40 -1.93 13.69
CA MET A 154 11.57 -2.72 14.02
C MET A 154 11.19 -4.20 13.97
N ALA A 155 11.97 -4.99 13.25
CA ALA A 155 11.76 -6.43 13.16
C ALA A 155 12.74 -7.16 14.06
N CYS A 156 12.25 -8.11 14.86
CA CYS A 156 13.06 -8.92 15.76
C CYS A 156 12.70 -10.41 15.64
N SER A 157 13.63 -11.26 16.04
CA SER A 157 13.47 -12.70 16.20
C SER A 157 14.11 -13.15 17.51
N ASP A 158 14.07 -14.45 17.80
CA ASP A 158 14.83 -15.10 18.87
C ASP A 158 16.35 -14.90 18.78
N ARG A 159 16.86 -14.57 17.58
CA ARG A 159 18.30 -14.35 17.32
C ARG A 159 18.73 -12.90 17.44
N GLY A 160 17.79 -11.98 17.62
CA GLY A 160 18.05 -10.56 17.76
C GLY A 160 17.22 -9.68 16.83
N CYS A 161 17.42 -8.38 17.01
CA CYS A 161 16.66 -7.35 16.30
C CYS A 161 17.45 -6.76 15.14
N ARG A 162 16.73 -6.37 14.10
CA ARG A 162 17.25 -5.54 13.01
C ARG A 162 17.32 -4.09 13.49
N ALA A 163 18.13 -3.27 12.81
CA ALA A 163 18.13 -1.84 13.11
C ALA A 163 16.72 -1.24 12.94
N PRO A 164 16.29 -0.34 13.83
CA PRO A 164 15.00 0.30 13.69
C PRO A 164 14.95 1.17 12.42
N VAL A 165 13.78 1.24 11.81
CA VAL A 165 13.43 2.24 10.80
C VAL A 165 12.51 3.24 11.47
N GLU A 166 12.93 4.51 11.55
CA GLU A 166 12.19 5.54 12.26
C GLU A 166 11.84 6.70 11.32
N ASN A 167 10.55 7.02 11.22
CA ASN A 167 10.02 8.11 10.41
C ASN A 167 10.55 8.08 8.96
N LYS A 168 10.70 6.90 8.39
CA LYS A 168 11.14 6.73 7.00
C LYS A 168 10.09 7.32 6.07
N SER A 169 10.50 8.32 5.32
CA SER A 169 9.65 8.91 4.27
C SER A 169 9.59 7.99 3.05
N ILE A 170 8.38 7.69 2.62
CA ILE A 170 8.10 6.97 1.37
C ILE A 170 7.33 7.93 0.46
N PRO A 171 7.90 8.31 -0.70
CA PRO A 171 7.21 9.14 -1.66
C PRO A 171 6.06 8.35 -2.29
N ILE A 172 4.91 8.99 -2.43
CA ILE A 172 3.71 8.46 -3.06
C ILE A 172 3.13 9.49 -4.02
N ARG A 173 2.36 9.02 -4.99
CA ARG A 173 1.61 9.90 -5.88
C ARG A 173 0.14 9.52 -5.82
N ILE A 174 -0.70 10.47 -5.39
CA ILE A 174 -2.12 10.25 -5.12
C ILE A 174 -3.00 10.98 -6.14
N PRO A 175 -4.17 10.41 -6.51
CA PRO A 175 -5.17 11.13 -7.27
C PRO A 175 -5.88 12.15 -6.38
N THR A 176 -6.41 13.20 -6.98
CA THR A 176 -7.36 14.12 -6.34
C THR A 176 -8.80 13.70 -6.60
N THR A 177 -9.76 14.27 -5.84
CA THR A 177 -11.17 13.88 -5.89
C THR A 177 -11.79 14.03 -7.28
N GLY A 178 -11.43 15.07 -8.03
CA GLY A 178 -11.96 15.31 -9.38
C GLY A 178 -11.48 14.33 -10.44
N MET A 179 -10.42 13.57 -10.20
CA MET A 179 -9.96 12.48 -11.07
C MET A 179 -10.76 11.19 -10.89
N LEU A 180 -11.56 11.09 -9.84
CA LEU A 180 -12.25 9.88 -9.40
C LEU A 180 -13.78 9.95 -9.62
N GLN A 181 -14.23 11.00 -10.27
CA GLN A 181 -15.65 11.24 -10.60
C GLN A 181 -16.09 10.50 -11.87
#